data_82af7548b79e5fe3b7a3cae2ae9c34fe
#
_entry.id   82af7548b79e5fe3b7a3cae2ae9c34fe
#
_cell.length_a   1.000
_cell.length_b   1.000
_cell.length_c   1.000
_cell.angle_alpha   90.00
_cell.angle_beta   90.00
_cell.angle_gamma   90.00
#
_symmetry.space_group_name_H-M   'P 1'
#
loop_
_entity.id
_entity.type
_entity.pdbx_description
1 polymer ?
#
loop_
_entity_poly.entity_id
_entity_poly.type
_entity_poly.pdbx_seq_one_letter_code
_entity_poly.pdbx_strand_id
1 'polypeptide(L)'
;MHKQTHKRAFYTLAGCIAALALCVAASLFLLTPTPKAQDVTIPGTRGDIYATVQLPGKLARGEELPLVVLCHGFTGSRSGDGHFAPLAADLAAQGIATVRLDFPGCGNSIEPFTAYTLSNMTDDVESAITYMQQTYGTGRTALVGHSMGGRLASLYPQRRGGITALALWSPANGAGLRGMEFLNIDDFSAVEALAAEAEASGSISTWGVDVSGTLFTEMRDSDPNAALRESALPTLLTYTGHEGILSDTTQAETIAAVESLPDGRAVLEPFAEGNHNYLSEDAATAAALDKALRETTVAFLVEYLK
;
A
#
# COMPACT_ATOMS: atom_id res chain seq x y z
N MET A 1 11.38 -36.00 -59.92
CA MET A 1 12.16 -35.90 -58.68
C MET A 1 12.45 -34.46 -58.20
N HIS A 2 12.19 -33.41 -58.96
CA HIS A 2 12.60 -32.01 -58.61
C HIS A 2 11.61 -31.24 -57.70
N LYS A 3 10.35 -31.67 -57.53
CA LYS A 3 9.33 -30.98 -56.70
C LYS A 3 9.37 -31.33 -55.19
N GLN A 4 10.04 -32.42 -54.77
CA GLN A 4 10.09 -32.82 -53.36
C GLN A 4 11.26 -32.18 -52.59
N THR A 5 12.33 -31.79 -53.27
CA THR A 5 13.52 -31.13 -52.69
C THR A 5 13.19 -29.68 -52.26
N HIS A 6 12.39 -28.95 -53.02
CA HIS A 6 12.03 -27.57 -52.68
C HIS A 6 11.09 -27.47 -51.47
N LYS A 7 10.18 -28.42 -51.25
CA LYS A 7 9.32 -28.45 -50.09
C LYS A 7 10.08 -28.73 -48.79
N ARG A 8 11.08 -29.65 -48.82
CA ARG A 8 11.92 -29.93 -47.65
C ARG A 8 12.80 -28.76 -47.26
N ALA A 9 13.38 -28.05 -48.23
CA ALA A 9 14.18 -26.84 -47.98
C ALA A 9 13.35 -25.68 -47.39
N PHE A 10 12.10 -25.56 -47.84
CA PHE A 10 11.18 -24.50 -47.29
C PHE A 10 10.77 -24.78 -45.87
N TYR A 11 10.49 -26.03 -45.49
CA TYR A 11 10.13 -26.38 -44.10
C TYR A 11 11.32 -26.30 -43.15
N THR A 12 12.54 -26.59 -43.61
CA THR A 12 13.78 -26.43 -42.83
C THR A 12 14.07 -24.94 -42.59
N LEU A 13 13.94 -24.10 -43.60
CA LEU A 13 14.15 -22.67 -43.48
C LEU A 13 13.12 -22.01 -42.55
N ALA A 14 11.84 -22.38 -42.66
CA ALA A 14 10.76 -21.90 -41.77
C ALA A 14 10.98 -22.34 -40.30
N GLY A 15 11.45 -23.58 -40.09
CA GLY A 15 11.81 -24.10 -38.78
C GLY A 15 12.99 -23.37 -38.15
N CYS A 16 14.03 -23.05 -38.93
CA CYS A 16 15.19 -22.28 -38.48
C CYS A 16 14.82 -20.84 -38.13
N ILE A 17 13.93 -20.18 -38.90
CA ILE A 17 13.44 -18.82 -38.61
C ILE A 17 12.61 -18.81 -37.33
N ALA A 18 11.74 -19.80 -37.14
CA ALA A 18 10.93 -19.92 -35.90
C ALA A 18 11.82 -20.18 -34.68
N ALA A 19 12.82 -21.04 -34.79
CA ALA A 19 13.80 -21.30 -33.72
C ALA A 19 14.64 -20.05 -33.39
N LEU A 20 15.07 -19.30 -34.41
CA LEU A 20 15.82 -18.07 -34.24
C LEU A 20 14.94 -16.98 -33.57
N ALA A 21 13.68 -16.86 -33.97
CA ALA A 21 12.73 -15.93 -33.34
C ALA A 21 12.44 -16.29 -31.86
N LEU A 22 12.33 -17.59 -31.54
CA LEU A 22 12.21 -18.07 -30.16
C LEU A 22 13.48 -17.79 -29.34
N CYS A 23 14.67 -18.00 -29.90
CA CYS A 23 15.95 -17.71 -29.25
C CYS A 23 16.15 -16.20 -29.04
N VAL A 24 15.76 -15.36 -30.01
CA VAL A 24 15.80 -13.89 -29.85
C VAL A 24 14.79 -13.41 -28.82
N ALA A 25 13.57 -13.95 -28.79
CA ALA A 25 12.58 -13.63 -27.78
C ALA A 25 13.04 -14.08 -26.38
N ALA A 26 13.61 -15.30 -26.25
CA ALA A 26 14.18 -15.78 -25.00
C ALA A 26 15.39 -14.93 -24.55
N SER A 27 16.26 -14.51 -25.49
CA SER A 27 17.42 -13.66 -25.20
C SER A 27 17.00 -12.24 -24.80
N LEU A 28 15.93 -11.69 -25.40
CA LEU A 28 15.35 -10.41 -25.02
C LEU A 28 14.68 -10.49 -23.63
N PHE A 29 14.06 -11.62 -23.29
CA PHE A 29 13.52 -11.87 -21.96
C PHE A 29 14.59 -11.98 -20.88
N LEU A 30 15.76 -12.58 -21.21
CA LEU A 30 16.92 -12.69 -20.31
C LEU A 30 17.70 -11.36 -20.16
N LEU A 31 17.52 -10.41 -21.07
CA LEU A 31 18.18 -9.09 -21.04
C LEU A 31 17.32 -7.99 -20.41
N THR A 32 16.07 -8.29 -19.97
CA THR A 32 15.31 -7.33 -19.18
C THR A 32 15.90 -7.29 -17.78
N PRO A 33 16.40 -6.13 -17.30
CA PRO A 33 16.84 -6.02 -15.91
C PRO A 33 15.69 -6.46 -15.01
N THR A 34 15.95 -7.42 -14.13
CA THR A 34 14.95 -7.83 -13.13
C THR A 34 14.70 -6.64 -12.23
N PRO A 35 13.43 -6.25 -11.98
CA PRO A 35 13.10 -5.21 -11.01
C PRO A 35 13.77 -5.55 -9.68
N LYS A 36 14.63 -4.66 -9.17
CA LYS A 36 15.39 -4.92 -7.96
C LYS A 36 14.90 -4.01 -6.83
N ALA A 37 14.55 -4.61 -5.71
CA ALA A 37 14.30 -3.89 -4.47
C ALA A 37 15.63 -3.39 -3.90
N GLN A 38 15.64 -2.15 -3.40
CA GLN A 38 16.81 -1.52 -2.78
C GLN A 38 16.38 -0.85 -1.48
N ASP A 39 17.04 -1.21 -0.38
CA ASP A 39 16.91 -0.48 0.87
C ASP A 39 17.61 0.88 0.76
N VAL A 40 16.93 1.91 1.21
CA VAL A 40 17.39 3.29 1.17
C VAL A 40 17.10 3.99 2.51
N THR A 41 17.85 5.04 2.76
CA THR A 41 17.57 5.99 3.83
C THR A 41 17.13 7.30 3.19
N ILE A 42 15.94 7.77 3.53
CA ILE A 42 15.35 8.99 2.99
C ILE A 42 15.48 10.10 4.05
N PRO A 43 16.05 11.28 3.74
CA PRO A 43 16.05 12.41 4.65
C PRO A 43 14.61 12.84 4.99
N GLY A 44 14.21 12.73 6.24
CA GLY A 44 12.92 13.19 6.74
C GLY A 44 13.03 14.47 7.54
N THR A 45 11.90 15.03 7.97
CA THR A 45 11.86 16.30 8.74
C THR A 45 12.38 16.15 10.17
N ARG A 46 12.36 14.95 10.73
CA ARG A 46 12.80 14.65 12.11
C ARG A 46 14.08 13.83 12.17
N GLY A 47 14.46 13.19 11.07
CA GLY A 47 15.60 12.29 10.96
C GLY A 47 15.45 11.39 9.74
N ASP A 48 16.27 10.37 9.69
CA ASP A 48 16.32 9.43 8.56
C ASP A 48 15.13 8.45 8.59
N ILE A 49 14.43 8.31 7.45
CA ILE A 49 13.35 7.36 7.24
C ILE A 49 13.92 6.13 6.55
N TYR A 50 13.74 4.97 7.14
CA TYR A 50 14.13 3.69 6.53
C TYR A 50 13.04 3.23 5.55
N ALA A 51 13.46 2.95 4.32
CA ALA A 51 12.55 2.58 3.25
C ALA A 51 13.13 1.52 2.32
N THR A 52 12.27 0.87 1.54
CA THR A 52 12.67 0.03 0.41
C THR A 52 12.01 0.58 -0.85
N VAL A 53 12.82 0.93 -1.83
CA VAL A 53 12.39 1.35 -3.17
C VAL A 53 12.42 0.14 -4.11
N GLN A 54 11.40 0.01 -4.96
CA GLN A 54 11.40 -0.93 -6.07
C GLN A 54 11.09 -0.20 -7.36
N LEU A 55 11.98 -0.32 -8.35
CA LEU A 55 11.82 0.30 -9.66
C LEU A 55 11.47 -0.73 -10.72
N PRO A 56 10.72 -0.34 -11.77
CA PRO A 56 10.52 -1.19 -12.94
C PRO A 56 11.86 -1.52 -13.63
N GLY A 57 11.93 -2.70 -14.24
CA GLY A 57 13.14 -3.13 -14.97
C GLY A 57 13.46 -2.27 -16.21
N LYS A 58 12.46 -1.60 -16.79
CA LYS A 58 12.64 -0.66 -17.91
C LYS A 58 11.93 0.64 -17.58
N LEU A 59 12.69 1.73 -17.64
CA LEU A 59 12.13 3.07 -17.60
C LEU A 59 11.94 3.54 -19.05
N ALA A 60 10.72 3.95 -19.39
CA ALA A 60 10.46 4.61 -20.67
C ALA A 60 11.14 6.00 -20.64
N ARG A 61 11.91 6.32 -21.71
CA ARG A 61 12.58 7.62 -21.78
C ARG A 61 11.55 8.72 -22.02
N GLY A 62 11.50 9.70 -21.08
CA GLY A 62 10.68 10.91 -21.23
C GLY A 62 9.25 10.79 -20.74
N GLU A 63 8.85 9.66 -20.16
CA GLU A 63 7.58 9.51 -19.45
C GLU A 63 7.79 9.63 -17.94
N GLU A 64 6.85 10.27 -17.26
CA GLU A 64 6.80 10.28 -15.80
C GLU A 64 6.57 8.87 -15.28
N LEU A 65 7.40 8.43 -14.32
CA LEU A 65 7.28 7.12 -13.70
C LEU A 65 6.16 7.16 -12.65
N PRO A 66 5.08 6.39 -12.78
CA PRO A 66 4.06 6.32 -11.74
C PRO A 66 4.64 5.78 -10.43
N LEU A 67 4.14 6.29 -9.30
CA LEU A 67 4.59 5.95 -7.95
C LEU A 67 3.44 5.39 -7.11
N VAL A 68 3.74 4.36 -6.33
CA VAL A 68 2.89 3.90 -5.23
C VAL A 68 3.68 3.93 -3.93
N VAL A 69 3.13 4.62 -2.91
CA VAL A 69 3.66 4.60 -1.54
C VAL A 69 2.86 3.58 -0.73
N LEU A 70 3.56 2.67 -0.05
CA LEU A 70 2.96 1.61 0.75
C LEU A 70 3.08 1.95 2.24
N CYS A 71 1.93 2.12 2.92
CA CYS A 71 1.78 2.57 4.29
C CYS A 71 1.28 1.43 5.19
N HIS A 72 2.12 0.96 6.12
CA HIS A 72 1.77 -0.14 7.03
C HIS A 72 0.89 0.31 8.21
N GLY A 73 0.31 -0.66 8.92
CA GLY A 73 -0.53 -0.46 10.09
C GLY A 73 0.22 -0.16 11.38
N PHE A 74 -0.54 -0.04 12.47
CA PHE A 74 -0.02 0.17 13.83
C PHE A 74 0.95 -0.96 14.22
N THR A 75 2.12 -0.62 14.75
CA THR A 75 3.23 -1.54 15.10
C THR A 75 3.78 -2.40 13.95
N GLY A 76 3.36 -2.15 12.71
CA GLY A 76 3.81 -2.89 11.53
C GLY A 76 5.22 -2.54 11.08
N SER A 77 5.50 -2.77 9.80
CA SER A 77 6.76 -2.37 9.14
C SER A 77 6.57 -2.27 7.63
N ARG A 78 7.57 -1.82 6.91
CA ARG A 78 7.60 -1.80 5.44
C ARG A 78 7.43 -3.18 4.77
N SER A 79 7.36 -4.27 5.57
CA SER A 79 7.01 -5.61 5.05
C SER A 79 5.51 -5.76 4.77
N GLY A 80 4.65 -5.01 5.53
CA GLY A 80 3.19 -5.12 5.44
C GLY A 80 2.73 -6.56 5.63
N ASP A 81 3.16 -7.19 6.75
CA ASP A 81 2.87 -8.59 7.08
C ASP A 81 3.26 -9.61 5.99
N GLY A 82 4.19 -9.22 5.12
CA GLY A 82 4.69 -10.02 4.01
C GLY A 82 4.07 -9.68 2.64
N HIS A 83 3.00 -8.88 2.59
CA HIS A 83 2.26 -8.56 1.36
C HIS A 83 2.92 -7.47 0.51
N PHE A 84 3.61 -6.50 1.13
CA PHE A 84 4.10 -5.32 0.41
C PHE A 84 5.26 -5.62 -0.54
N ALA A 85 6.12 -6.58 -0.22
CA ALA A 85 7.23 -6.92 -1.12
C ALA A 85 6.76 -7.60 -2.41
N PRO A 86 5.86 -8.62 -2.38
CA PRO A 86 5.29 -9.19 -3.59
C PRO A 86 4.46 -8.17 -4.40
N LEU A 87 3.64 -7.33 -3.72
CA LEU A 87 2.89 -6.26 -4.40
C LEU A 87 3.80 -5.29 -5.13
N ALA A 88 4.90 -4.86 -4.49
CA ALA A 88 5.89 -3.97 -5.11
C ALA A 88 6.53 -4.60 -6.35
N ALA A 89 6.80 -5.91 -6.33
CA ALA A 89 7.33 -6.65 -7.48
C ALA A 89 6.30 -6.71 -8.63
N ASP A 90 5.03 -6.97 -8.31
CA ASP A 90 3.95 -7.02 -9.29
C ASP A 90 3.71 -5.65 -9.92
N LEU A 91 3.70 -4.56 -9.13
CA LEU A 91 3.60 -3.18 -9.63
C LEU A 91 4.80 -2.80 -10.51
N ALA A 92 6.01 -3.18 -10.11
CA ALA A 92 7.22 -2.95 -10.92
C ALA A 92 7.16 -3.69 -12.28
N ALA A 93 6.58 -4.88 -12.32
CA ALA A 93 6.32 -5.60 -13.57
C ALA A 93 5.34 -4.85 -14.48
N GLN A 94 4.44 -4.05 -13.90
CA GLN A 94 3.54 -3.15 -14.61
C GLN A 94 4.15 -1.77 -14.91
N GLY A 95 5.42 -1.52 -14.64
CA GLY A 95 6.06 -0.23 -14.92
C GLY A 95 5.76 0.86 -13.88
N ILE A 96 5.36 0.49 -12.67
CA ILE A 96 5.04 1.39 -11.55
C ILE A 96 6.14 1.26 -10.50
N ALA A 97 6.75 2.38 -10.08
CA ALA A 97 7.69 2.41 -8.97
C ALA A 97 6.95 2.33 -7.63
N THR A 98 7.62 1.77 -6.63
CA THR A 98 7.09 1.77 -5.26
C THR A 98 8.12 2.22 -4.25
N VAL A 99 7.64 2.80 -3.16
CA VAL A 99 8.40 3.03 -1.93
C VAL A 99 7.56 2.56 -0.74
N ARG A 100 8.15 1.81 0.17
CA ARG A 100 7.53 1.31 1.41
C ARG A 100 8.39 1.75 2.58
N LEU A 101 7.74 2.34 3.58
CA LEU A 101 8.39 3.04 4.70
C LEU A 101 8.29 2.22 5.98
N ASP A 102 9.26 2.42 6.89
CA ASP A 102 9.09 2.14 8.31
C ASP A 102 8.73 3.45 9.02
N PHE A 103 7.51 3.56 9.53
CA PHE A 103 7.06 4.71 10.31
C PHE A 103 7.76 4.80 11.68
N PRO A 104 7.70 5.93 12.39
CA PRO A 104 8.36 6.11 13.68
C PRO A 104 8.12 4.96 14.66
N GLY A 105 9.18 4.46 15.27
CA GLY A 105 9.14 3.34 16.23
C GLY A 105 8.82 1.97 15.64
N CYS A 106 8.77 1.84 14.30
CA CYS A 106 8.41 0.62 13.59
C CYS A 106 9.58 0.13 12.72
N GLY A 107 9.64 -1.19 12.49
CA GLY A 107 10.64 -1.81 11.63
C GLY A 107 12.07 -1.45 12.01
N ASN A 108 12.78 -0.75 11.13
CA ASN A 108 14.16 -0.29 11.36
C ASN A 108 14.24 1.18 11.80
N SER A 109 13.09 1.86 11.98
CA SER A 109 13.09 3.25 12.47
C SER A 109 13.78 3.35 13.83
N ILE A 110 14.66 4.34 13.99
CA ILE A 110 15.34 4.64 15.27
C ILE A 110 14.57 5.64 16.14
N GLU A 111 13.48 6.20 15.60
CA GLU A 111 12.61 7.08 16.37
C GLU A 111 11.83 6.27 17.41
N PRO A 112 11.49 6.85 18.58
CA PRO A 112 10.64 6.17 19.57
C PRO A 112 9.20 6.05 19.01
N PHE A 113 8.44 5.04 19.46
CA PHE A 113 7.05 4.85 19.04
C PHE A 113 6.14 6.03 19.47
N THR A 114 6.52 6.81 20.47
CA THR A 114 5.82 8.07 20.82
C THR A 114 5.82 9.10 19.68
N ALA A 115 6.71 8.95 18.69
CA ALA A 115 6.70 9.76 17.47
C ALA A 115 5.75 9.20 16.38
N TYR A 116 5.11 8.04 16.59
CA TYR A 116 4.10 7.48 15.69
C TYR A 116 2.80 8.30 15.83
N THR A 117 2.67 9.35 15.05
CA THR A 117 1.50 10.26 15.01
C THR A 117 1.04 10.45 13.58
N LEU A 118 -0.21 10.84 13.35
CA LEU A 118 -0.73 11.05 11.99
C LEU A 118 0.02 12.17 11.26
N SER A 119 0.42 13.23 11.98
CA SER A 119 1.22 14.32 11.40
C SER A 119 2.60 13.85 10.98
N ASN A 120 3.32 13.15 11.88
CA ASN A 120 4.66 12.67 11.58
C ASN A 120 4.67 11.65 10.43
N MET A 121 3.72 10.71 10.42
CA MET A 121 3.59 9.77 9.30
C MET A 121 3.23 10.47 7.99
N THR A 122 2.41 11.54 8.04
CA THR A 122 2.12 12.37 6.86
C THR A 122 3.38 13.03 6.30
N ASP A 123 4.24 13.58 7.17
CA ASP A 123 5.50 14.20 6.80
C ASP A 123 6.50 13.17 6.22
N ASP A 124 6.49 11.93 6.74
CA ASP A 124 7.34 10.85 6.22
C ASP A 124 6.90 10.43 4.81
N VAL A 125 5.59 10.31 4.55
CA VAL A 125 5.05 10.04 3.22
C VAL A 125 5.41 11.18 2.25
N GLU A 126 5.26 12.44 2.65
CA GLU A 126 5.65 13.62 1.85
C GLU A 126 7.15 13.59 1.49
N SER A 127 8.00 13.30 2.49
CA SER A 127 9.45 13.16 2.29
C SER A 127 9.79 12.05 1.31
N ALA A 128 9.09 10.91 1.41
CA ALA A 128 9.28 9.78 0.51
C ALA A 128 8.84 10.11 -0.93
N ILE A 129 7.70 10.76 -1.12
CA ILE A 129 7.23 11.21 -2.43
C ILE A 129 8.24 12.17 -3.04
N THR A 130 8.69 13.18 -2.28
CA THR A 130 9.69 14.16 -2.70
C THR A 130 11.00 13.48 -3.11
N TYR A 131 11.50 12.55 -2.30
CA TYR A 131 12.70 11.77 -2.61
C TYR A 131 12.56 10.99 -3.92
N MET A 132 11.42 10.31 -4.11
CA MET A 132 11.16 9.53 -5.32
C MET A 132 11.06 10.42 -6.56
N GLN A 133 10.44 11.59 -6.46
CA GLN A 133 10.37 12.57 -7.53
C GLN A 133 11.76 13.10 -7.92
N GLN A 134 12.55 13.51 -6.93
CA GLN A 134 13.87 14.11 -7.16
C GLN A 134 14.90 13.10 -7.63
N THR A 135 14.85 11.85 -7.13
CA THR A 135 15.87 10.84 -7.41
C THR A 135 15.55 10.02 -8.66
N TYR A 136 14.28 9.72 -8.90
CA TYR A 136 13.85 8.79 -9.95
C TYR A 136 12.90 9.40 -10.98
N GLY A 137 12.49 10.67 -10.82
CA GLY A 137 11.59 11.36 -11.76
C GLY A 137 10.17 10.79 -11.74
N THR A 138 9.68 10.38 -10.55
CA THR A 138 8.30 9.92 -10.42
C THR A 138 7.31 11.08 -10.52
N GLY A 139 6.09 10.78 -11.00
CA GLY A 139 5.00 11.75 -11.19
C GLY A 139 3.72 11.35 -10.48
N ARG A 140 2.70 10.90 -11.24
CA ARG A 140 1.41 10.49 -10.67
C ARG A 140 1.60 9.50 -9.53
N THR A 141 1.02 9.79 -8.35
CA THR A 141 1.23 9.05 -7.11
C THR A 141 -0.08 8.50 -6.57
N ALA A 142 -0.07 7.24 -6.14
CA ALA A 142 -1.15 6.62 -5.37
C ALA A 142 -0.63 6.13 -4.02
N LEU A 143 -1.53 5.97 -3.04
CA LEU A 143 -1.23 5.39 -1.75
C LEU A 143 -1.92 4.03 -1.61
N VAL A 144 -1.20 3.04 -1.09
CA VAL A 144 -1.75 1.81 -0.56
C VAL A 144 -1.58 1.84 0.95
N GLY A 145 -2.65 1.71 1.70
CA GLY A 145 -2.59 1.76 3.16
C GLY A 145 -3.31 0.59 3.80
N HIS A 146 -2.64 -0.09 4.73
CA HIS A 146 -3.23 -1.14 5.56
C HIS A 146 -3.52 -0.60 6.96
N SER A 147 -4.71 -0.87 7.50
CA SER A 147 -5.08 -0.54 8.88
C SER A 147 -4.88 0.95 9.19
N MET A 148 -4.02 1.32 10.14
CA MET A 148 -3.64 2.70 10.45
C MET A 148 -3.00 3.42 9.24
N GLY A 149 -2.23 2.70 8.41
CA GLY A 149 -1.72 3.22 7.13
C GLY A 149 -2.85 3.55 6.15
N GLY A 150 -3.95 2.80 6.20
CA GLY A 150 -5.17 3.07 5.43
C GLY A 150 -5.87 4.35 5.91
N ARG A 151 -5.96 4.57 7.23
CA ARG A 151 -6.43 5.84 7.81
C ARG A 151 -5.56 7.01 7.34
N LEU A 152 -4.24 6.86 7.44
CA LEU A 152 -3.30 7.86 6.96
C LEU A 152 -3.54 8.19 5.48
N ALA A 153 -3.64 7.15 4.63
CA ALA A 153 -3.88 7.30 3.19
C ALA A 153 -5.20 8.04 2.91
N SER A 154 -6.26 7.77 3.69
CA SER A 154 -7.56 8.45 3.57
C SER A 154 -7.49 9.94 3.91
N LEU A 155 -6.66 10.31 4.91
CA LEU A 155 -6.50 11.69 5.37
C LEU A 155 -5.47 12.49 4.54
N TYR A 156 -4.53 11.82 3.89
CA TYR A 156 -3.40 12.45 3.22
C TYR A 156 -3.82 13.45 2.13
N PRO A 157 -4.77 13.15 1.23
CA PRO A 157 -5.17 14.07 0.17
C PRO A 157 -5.67 15.42 0.68
N GLN A 158 -6.43 15.42 1.79
CA GLN A 158 -6.90 16.65 2.43
C GLN A 158 -5.75 17.46 3.05
N ARG A 159 -4.72 16.78 3.57
CA ARG A 159 -3.59 17.41 4.25
C ARG A 159 -2.52 17.95 3.29
N ARG A 160 -2.26 17.26 2.18
CA ARG A 160 -1.15 17.54 1.25
C ARG A 160 -1.56 17.63 -0.22
N GLY A 161 -2.61 16.94 -0.64
CA GLY A 161 -2.99 16.83 -2.05
C GLY A 161 -2.06 15.91 -2.86
N GLY A 162 -2.06 16.07 -4.18
CA GLY A 162 -1.09 15.43 -5.07
C GLY A 162 -1.26 13.90 -5.27
N ILE A 163 -2.37 13.31 -4.81
CA ILE A 163 -2.66 11.88 -4.92
C ILE A 163 -3.69 11.63 -6.01
N THR A 164 -3.49 10.59 -6.80
CA THR A 164 -4.33 10.20 -7.92
C THR A 164 -5.36 9.12 -7.55
N ALA A 165 -5.00 8.17 -6.69
CA ALA A 165 -5.85 7.05 -6.28
C ALA A 165 -5.46 6.50 -4.91
N LEU A 166 -6.39 5.82 -4.24
CA LEU A 166 -6.19 5.18 -2.94
C LEU A 166 -6.56 3.70 -3.01
N ALA A 167 -5.71 2.81 -2.46
CA ALA A 167 -6.06 1.42 -2.19
C ALA A 167 -5.99 1.19 -0.68
N LEU A 168 -7.13 0.92 -0.08
CA LEU A 168 -7.33 0.84 1.37
C LEU A 168 -7.59 -0.61 1.77
N TRP A 169 -6.67 -1.19 2.53
CA TRP A 169 -6.75 -2.54 3.05
C TRP A 169 -7.14 -2.49 4.52
N SER A 170 -8.33 -2.94 4.87
CA SER A 170 -8.87 -2.91 6.24
C SER A 170 -8.52 -1.61 6.98
N PRO A 171 -8.88 -0.43 6.42
CA PRO A 171 -8.44 0.85 6.99
C PRO A 171 -9.09 1.13 8.35
N ALA A 172 -8.32 1.64 9.32
CA ALA A 172 -8.81 2.05 10.65
C ALA A 172 -9.56 3.39 10.58
N ASN A 173 -10.63 3.45 9.78
CA ASN A 173 -11.32 4.68 9.40
C ASN A 173 -12.47 5.08 10.31
N GLY A 174 -12.63 4.46 11.48
CA GLY A 174 -13.60 4.95 12.48
C GLY A 174 -13.40 6.44 12.80
N ALA A 175 -14.47 7.23 12.81
CA ALA A 175 -14.40 8.65 13.10
C ALA A 175 -13.85 8.90 14.51
N GLY A 176 -12.92 9.87 14.64
CA GLY A 176 -12.32 10.19 15.92
C GLY A 176 -11.57 9.01 16.54
N LEU A 177 -11.72 8.82 17.85
CA LEU A 177 -11.08 7.73 18.61
C LEU A 177 -11.56 6.34 18.21
N ARG A 178 -12.64 6.18 17.46
CA ARG A 178 -13.03 4.85 16.93
C ARG A 178 -11.96 4.24 16.02
N GLY A 179 -11.13 5.04 15.40
CA GLY A 179 -9.96 4.52 14.69
C GLY A 179 -8.91 3.84 15.58
N MET A 180 -9.06 3.93 16.93
CA MET A 180 -8.24 3.26 17.94
C MET A 180 -9.00 2.15 18.68
N GLU A 181 -10.21 1.77 18.24
CA GLU A 181 -11.05 0.77 18.91
C GLU A 181 -10.37 -0.60 19.06
N PHE A 182 -9.38 -0.90 18.22
CA PHE A 182 -8.57 -2.10 18.34
C PHE A 182 -7.78 -2.22 19.65
N LEU A 183 -7.56 -1.11 20.37
CA LEU A 183 -6.93 -1.15 21.68
C LEU A 183 -7.82 -1.84 22.72
N ASN A 184 -9.14 -1.75 22.57
CA ASN A 184 -10.13 -2.53 23.30
C ASN A 184 -11.45 -2.54 22.52
N ILE A 185 -11.63 -3.54 21.65
CA ILE A 185 -12.79 -3.62 20.75
C ILE A 185 -14.11 -3.88 21.48
N ASP A 186 -14.05 -4.53 22.66
CA ASP A 186 -15.22 -4.90 23.46
C ASP A 186 -15.71 -3.76 24.37
N ASP A 187 -14.82 -2.81 24.68
CA ASP A 187 -15.14 -1.68 25.59
C ASP A 187 -14.49 -0.38 25.09
N PHE A 188 -15.24 0.36 24.29
CA PHE A 188 -14.78 1.65 23.76
C PHE A 188 -14.56 2.70 24.87
N SER A 189 -15.23 2.60 26.02
CA SER A 189 -14.99 3.52 27.15
C SER A 189 -13.59 3.34 27.75
N ALA A 190 -13.04 2.15 27.68
CA ALA A 190 -11.65 1.90 28.06
C ALA A 190 -10.66 2.59 27.09
N VAL A 191 -10.97 2.65 25.78
CA VAL A 191 -10.16 3.40 24.79
C VAL A 191 -10.19 4.90 25.09
N GLU A 192 -11.35 5.45 25.46
CA GLU A 192 -11.47 6.86 25.87
C GLU A 192 -10.69 7.17 27.15
N ALA A 193 -10.69 6.25 28.12
CA ALA A 193 -9.90 6.38 29.34
C ALA A 193 -8.40 6.34 29.07
N LEU A 194 -7.94 5.41 28.22
CA LEU A 194 -6.54 5.34 27.76
C LEU A 194 -6.12 6.63 27.07
N ALA A 195 -6.97 7.18 26.19
CA ALA A 195 -6.71 8.43 25.50
C ALA A 195 -6.55 9.60 26.49
N ALA A 196 -7.47 9.73 27.44
CA ALA A 196 -7.42 10.78 28.46
C ALA A 196 -6.16 10.67 29.33
N GLU A 197 -5.75 9.46 29.70
CA GLU A 197 -4.52 9.23 30.47
C GLU A 197 -3.27 9.60 29.65
N ALA A 198 -3.19 9.18 28.37
CA ALA A 198 -2.08 9.50 27.49
C ALA A 198 -1.97 11.01 27.23
N GLU A 199 -3.11 11.69 27.00
CA GLU A 199 -3.17 13.15 26.82
C GLU A 199 -2.70 13.90 28.07
N ALA A 200 -3.02 13.40 29.27
CA ALA A 200 -2.63 14.02 30.55
C ALA A 200 -1.16 13.75 30.93
N SER A 201 -0.63 12.55 30.64
CA SER A 201 0.71 12.11 31.03
C SER A 201 1.76 12.28 29.92
N GLY A 202 1.32 12.57 28.69
CA GLY A 202 2.16 12.66 27.48
C GLY A 202 2.23 11.35 26.70
N SER A 203 2.18 10.19 27.35
CA SER A 203 2.13 8.88 26.71
C SER A 203 1.58 7.80 27.65
N ILE A 204 1.17 6.67 27.07
CA ILE A 204 0.73 5.49 27.80
C ILE A 204 1.33 4.23 27.17
N SER A 205 1.72 3.27 28.01
CA SER A 205 2.20 1.95 27.54
C SER A 205 1.02 1.04 27.28
N THR A 206 0.81 0.65 26.03
CA THR A 206 -0.24 -0.29 25.59
C THR A 206 0.24 -1.05 24.36
N TRP A 207 -0.24 -2.27 24.14
CA TRP A 207 0.18 -3.11 23.01
C TRP A 207 1.71 -3.28 22.87
N GLY A 208 2.44 -3.22 23.99
CA GLY A 208 3.91 -3.38 24.03
C GLY A 208 4.70 -2.17 23.53
N VAL A 209 4.05 -1.02 23.32
CA VAL A 209 4.66 0.24 22.88
C VAL A 209 4.19 1.41 23.73
N ASP A 210 4.93 2.52 23.71
CA ASP A 210 4.53 3.78 24.35
C ASP A 210 3.83 4.66 23.31
N VAL A 211 2.50 4.80 23.45
CA VAL A 211 1.65 5.60 22.55
C VAL A 211 1.53 7.01 23.10
N SER A 212 1.84 8.02 22.27
CA SER A 212 1.76 9.42 22.69
C SER A 212 0.32 9.93 22.81
N GLY A 213 0.08 10.83 23.75
CA GLY A 213 -1.18 11.60 23.84
C GLY A 213 -1.48 12.38 22.55
N THR A 214 -0.44 12.82 21.83
CA THR A 214 -0.57 13.48 20.52
C THR A 214 -1.29 12.61 19.51
N LEU A 215 -0.98 11.30 19.44
CA LEU A 215 -1.69 10.40 18.53
C LEU A 215 -3.19 10.37 18.86
N PHE A 216 -3.56 10.23 20.14
CA PHE A 216 -4.96 10.20 20.56
C PHE A 216 -5.69 11.51 20.23
N THR A 217 -5.04 12.66 20.46
CA THR A 217 -5.60 13.98 20.09
C THR A 217 -5.82 14.06 18.56
N GLU A 218 -4.82 13.72 17.75
CA GLU A 218 -4.95 13.73 16.29
C GLU A 218 -6.00 12.74 15.77
N MET A 219 -6.14 11.58 16.41
CA MET A 219 -7.22 10.63 16.10
C MET A 219 -8.60 11.23 16.40
N ARG A 220 -8.76 11.83 17.58
CA ARG A 220 -10.02 12.49 18.02
C ARG A 220 -10.47 13.56 17.03
N ASP A 221 -9.52 14.34 16.52
CA ASP A 221 -9.76 15.50 15.66
C ASP A 221 -9.86 15.15 14.17
N SER A 222 -9.80 13.86 13.79
CA SER A 222 -9.83 13.44 12.39
C SER A 222 -11.01 12.55 12.03
N ASP A 223 -11.56 12.78 10.83
CA ASP A 223 -12.60 11.94 10.21
C ASP A 223 -12.13 11.52 8.81
N PRO A 224 -11.53 10.32 8.68
CA PRO A 224 -11.05 9.84 7.39
C PRO A 224 -12.17 9.55 6.39
N ASN A 225 -13.38 9.20 6.86
CA ASN A 225 -14.51 8.95 5.98
C ASN A 225 -15.05 10.27 5.38
N ALA A 226 -15.03 11.38 6.15
CA ALA A 226 -15.31 12.71 5.60
C ALA A 226 -14.23 13.13 4.60
N ALA A 227 -12.95 12.88 4.88
CA ALA A 227 -11.84 13.18 3.98
C ALA A 227 -11.93 12.40 2.65
N LEU A 228 -12.34 11.13 2.68
CA LEU A 228 -12.59 10.33 1.47
C LEU A 228 -13.67 10.97 0.60
N ARG A 229 -14.81 11.34 1.19
CA ARG A 229 -15.91 12.00 0.47
C ARG A 229 -15.49 13.34 -0.13
N GLU A 230 -14.70 14.13 0.61
CA GLU A 230 -14.23 15.45 0.16
C GLU A 230 -13.22 15.34 -0.97
N SER A 231 -12.23 14.44 -0.86
CA SER A 231 -11.22 14.24 -1.91
C SER A 231 -11.80 13.64 -3.18
N ALA A 232 -12.85 12.82 -3.03
CA ALA A 232 -13.55 12.12 -4.10
C ALA A 232 -12.60 11.40 -5.07
N LEU A 233 -11.46 10.89 -4.57
CA LEU A 233 -10.50 10.16 -5.38
C LEU A 233 -10.99 8.74 -5.72
N PRO A 234 -10.55 8.16 -6.85
CA PRO A 234 -10.70 6.73 -7.07
C PRO A 234 -10.16 5.94 -5.89
N THR A 235 -11.00 5.09 -5.31
CA THR A 235 -10.68 4.36 -4.08
C THR A 235 -11.07 2.89 -4.21
N LEU A 236 -10.07 1.99 -4.06
CA LEU A 236 -10.28 0.58 -3.79
C LEU A 236 -10.38 0.40 -2.27
N LEU A 237 -11.42 -0.28 -1.81
CA LEU A 237 -11.59 -0.67 -0.42
C LEU A 237 -11.72 -2.19 -0.32
N THR A 238 -10.94 -2.79 0.56
CA THR A 238 -11.02 -4.21 0.88
C THR A 238 -11.16 -4.41 2.39
N TYR A 239 -11.95 -5.41 2.78
CA TYR A 239 -12.04 -5.97 4.12
C TYR A 239 -12.03 -7.49 4.05
N THR A 240 -11.70 -8.16 5.14
CA THR A 240 -11.73 -9.61 5.26
C THR A 240 -12.95 -10.08 6.05
N GLY A 241 -13.36 -11.35 5.87
CA GLY A 241 -14.51 -11.92 6.56
C GLY A 241 -14.27 -12.19 8.05
N HIS A 242 -13.02 -12.24 8.49
CA HIS A 242 -12.63 -12.47 9.89
C HIS A 242 -11.78 -11.32 10.43
N GLU A 243 -12.29 -10.08 10.24
CA GLU A 243 -11.60 -8.83 10.56
C GLU A 243 -11.05 -8.79 12.00
N GLY A 244 -11.91 -8.92 13.01
CA GLY A 244 -11.57 -9.12 14.42
C GLY A 244 -10.85 -7.96 15.14
N ILE A 245 -10.46 -6.91 14.42
CA ILE A 245 -9.71 -5.74 14.93
C ILE A 245 -10.57 -4.47 14.83
N LEU A 246 -11.35 -4.34 13.75
CA LEU A 246 -12.24 -3.22 13.51
C LEU A 246 -13.69 -3.66 13.64
N SER A 247 -14.51 -2.86 14.33
CA SER A 247 -15.92 -3.17 14.51
C SER A 247 -16.69 -3.15 13.18
N ASP A 248 -17.81 -3.90 13.13
CA ASP A 248 -18.72 -3.89 11.98
C ASP A 248 -19.22 -2.46 11.70
N THR A 249 -19.38 -1.63 12.73
CA THR A 249 -19.77 -0.22 12.58
C THR A 249 -18.70 0.58 11.82
N THR A 250 -17.43 0.47 12.20
CA THR A 250 -16.33 1.15 11.51
C THR A 250 -16.21 0.70 10.07
N GLN A 251 -16.35 -0.61 9.81
CA GLN A 251 -16.34 -1.15 8.45
C GLN A 251 -17.52 -0.60 7.62
N ALA A 252 -18.75 -0.67 8.15
CA ALA A 252 -19.95 -0.20 7.46
C ALA A 252 -19.91 1.31 7.15
N GLU A 253 -19.41 2.15 8.08
CA GLU A 253 -19.25 3.58 7.88
C GLU A 253 -18.24 3.89 6.76
N THR A 254 -17.15 3.12 6.68
CA THR A 254 -16.13 3.27 5.62
C THR A 254 -16.65 2.79 4.28
N ILE A 255 -17.36 1.67 4.23
CA ILE A 255 -18.02 1.16 3.02
C ILE A 255 -18.98 2.23 2.49
N ALA A 256 -19.86 2.77 3.34
CA ALA A 256 -20.81 3.81 2.95
C ALA A 256 -20.09 5.10 2.45
N ALA A 257 -18.95 5.45 3.03
CA ALA A 257 -18.18 6.59 2.55
C ALA A 257 -17.63 6.36 1.13
N VAL A 258 -17.09 5.17 0.87
CA VAL A 258 -16.55 4.81 -0.45
C VAL A 258 -17.69 4.66 -1.48
N GLU A 259 -18.81 4.03 -1.12
CA GLU A 259 -20.00 3.90 -2.00
C GLU A 259 -20.59 5.26 -2.39
N SER A 260 -20.40 6.29 -1.56
CA SER A 260 -20.87 7.65 -1.86
C SER A 260 -19.97 8.43 -2.84
N LEU A 261 -18.84 7.87 -3.24
CA LEU A 261 -17.96 8.51 -4.23
C LEU A 261 -18.66 8.61 -5.60
N PRO A 262 -18.26 9.58 -6.45
CA PRO A 262 -18.83 9.71 -7.80
C PRO A 262 -18.69 8.41 -8.61
N ASP A 263 -19.59 8.22 -9.57
CA ASP A 263 -19.65 7.04 -10.44
C ASP A 263 -18.27 6.65 -11.00
N GLY A 264 -17.96 5.35 -10.89
CA GLY A 264 -16.71 4.77 -11.37
C GLY A 264 -15.48 5.02 -10.48
N ARG A 265 -15.64 5.66 -9.30
CA ARG A 265 -14.52 5.91 -8.39
C ARG A 265 -14.47 4.96 -7.20
N ALA A 266 -15.54 4.27 -6.88
CA ALA A 266 -15.61 3.29 -5.81
C ALA A 266 -15.37 1.88 -6.36
N VAL A 267 -14.42 1.16 -5.79
CA VAL A 267 -14.22 -0.27 -6.01
C VAL A 267 -14.23 -0.96 -4.66
N LEU A 268 -15.21 -1.81 -4.43
CA LEU A 268 -15.34 -2.61 -3.21
C LEU A 268 -15.02 -4.06 -3.53
N GLU A 269 -14.02 -4.63 -2.87
CA GLU A 269 -13.61 -6.02 -3.05
C GLU A 269 -13.47 -6.71 -1.69
N PRO A 270 -14.57 -7.19 -1.08
CA PRO A 270 -14.51 -7.92 0.17
C PRO A 270 -13.96 -9.33 -0.05
N PHE A 271 -13.11 -9.79 0.87
CA PHE A 271 -12.60 -11.16 0.91
C PHE A 271 -13.35 -11.95 1.99
N ALA A 272 -13.89 -13.12 1.65
CA ALA A 272 -14.63 -13.96 2.60
C ALA A 272 -13.73 -14.56 3.69
N GLU A 273 -12.47 -14.78 3.36
CA GLU A 273 -11.47 -15.41 4.22
C GLU A 273 -10.43 -14.40 4.71
N GLY A 274 -9.64 -14.81 5.71
CA GLY A 274 -8.52 -14.03 6.24
C GLY A 274 -8.90 -13.18 7.45
N ASN A 275 -7.89 -12.92 8.29
CA ASN A 275 -7.97 -11.99 9.40
C ASN A 275 -7.65 -10.56 8.96
N HIS A 276 -7.62 -9.61 9.90
CA HIS A 276 -7.27 -8.20 9.65
C HIS A 276 -6.01 -7.99 8.81
N ASN A 277 -5.02 -8.84 8.97
CA ASN A 277 -3.74 -8.77 8.25
C ASN A 277 -3.73 -9.59 6.95
N TYR A 278 -4.89 -10.03 6.46
CA TYR A 278 -5.02 -10.86 5.25
C TYR A 278 -4.26 -12.19 5.36
N LEU A 279 -4.15 -12.74 6.58
CA LEU A 279 -3.50 -14.00 6.87
C LEU A 279 -4.56 -15.08 7.18
N SER A 280 -4.21 -16.35 6.97
CA SER A 280 -5.00 -17.53 7.31
C SER A 280 -4.07 -18.61 7.89
N GLU A 281 -4.59 -19.42 8.80
CA GLU A 281 -3.86 -20.60 9.31
C GLU A 281 -3.70 -21.68 8.23
N ASP A 282 -4.64 -21.76 7.28
CA ASP A 282 -4.52 -22.65 6.12
C ASP A 282 -3.62 -22.01 5.05
N ALA A 283 -2.50 -22.67 4.76
CA ALA A 283 -1.48 -22.15 3.84
C ALA A 283 -2.00 -21.96 2.40
N ALA A 284 -2.94 -22.79 1.94
CA ALA A 284 -3.50 -22.67 0.59
C ALA A 284 -4.44 -21.46 0.51
N THR A 285 -5.26 -21.26 1.53
CA THR A 285 -6.13 -20.09 1.70
C THR A 285 -5.30 -18.82 1.81
N ALA A 286 -4.25 -18.81 2.64
CA ALA A 286 -3.34 -17.65 2.79
C ALA A 286 -2.70 -17.26 1.45
N ALA A 287 -2.20 -18.23 0.68
CA ALA A 287 -1.59 -17.97 -0.63
C ALA A 287 -2.61 -17.46 -1.67
N ALA A 288 -3.84 -18.02 -1.67
CA ALA A 288 -4.91 -17.57 -2.56
C ALA A 288 -5.37 -16.15 -2.23
N LEU A 289 -5.50 -15.83 -0.94
CA LEU A 289 -5.89 -14.50 -0.45
C LEU A 289 -4.83 -13.46 -0.79
N ASP A 290 -3.54 -13.72 -0.48
CA ASP A 290 -2.44 -12.82 -0.84
C ASP A 290 -2.41 -12.55 -2.36
N LYS A 291 -2.57 -13.59 -3.16
CA LYS A 291 -2.61 -13.45 -4.61
C LYS A 291 -3.78 -12.57 -5.06
N ALA A 292 -5.00 -12.84 -4.57
CA ALA A 292 -6.19 -12.09 -4.95
C ALA A 292 -6.09 -10.61 -4.53
N LEU A 293 -5.65 -10.33 -3.29
CA LEU A 293 -5.42 -8.99 -2.78
C LEU A 293 -4.46 -8.18 -3.67
N ARG A 294 -3.35 -8.79 -4.08
CA ARG A 294 -2.36 -8.16 -4.96
C ARG A 294 -2.89 -7.95 -6.38
N GLU A 295 -3.52 -8.96 -6.98
CA GLU A 295 -4.09 -8.87 -8.34
C GLU A 295 -5.15 -7.77 -8.43
N THR A 296 -6.08 -7.68 -7.47
CA THR A 296 -7.08 -6.62 -7.39
C THR A 296 -6.43 -5.25 -7.23
N THR A 297 -5.46 -5.14 -6.31
CA THR A 297 -4.76 -3.86 -6.06
C THR A 297 -3.97 -3.40 -7.28
N VAL A 298 -3.25 -4.30 -7.94
CA VAL A 298 -2.48 -3.99 -9.16
C VAL A 298 -3.41 -3.56 -10.30
N ALA A 299 -4.51 -4.30 -10.54
CA ALA A 299 -5.47 -3.97 -11.58
C ALA A 299 -6.04 -2.56 -11.39
N PHE A 300 -6.48 -2.24 -10.18
CA PHE A 300 -6.98 -0.92 -9.80
C PHE A 300 -5.93 0.18 -10.01
N LEU A 301 -4.72 0.00 -9.49
CA LEU A 301 -3.67 1.02 -9.59
C LEU A 301 -3.19 1.25 -11.03
N VAL A 302 -3.15 0.21 -11.86
CA VAL A 302 -2.82 0.32 -13.28
C VAL A 302 -3.84 1.17 -14.01
N GLU A 303 -5.13 1.04 -13.72
CA GLU A 303 -6.21 1.83 -14.35
C GLU A 303 -6.04 3.33 -14.11
N TYR A 304 -5.66 3.73 -12.89
CA TYR A 304 -5.60 5.15 -12.52
C TYR A 304 -4.22 5.80 -12.62
N LEU A 305 -3.16 5.02 -12.70
CA LEU A 305 -1.80 5.55 -12.79
C LEU A 305 -1.22 5.53 -14.21
N LYS A 306 -1.80 4.77 -15.11
CA LYS A 306 -1.34 4.63 -16.50
C LYS A 306 -2.33 5.19 -17.48
#